data_7646b20fa1d05043d02595dff0add136
#
_entry.id   7646b20fa1d05043d02595dff0add136
#
_cell.length_a   1.000
_cell.length_b   1.000
_cell.length_c   1.000
_cell.angle_alpha   90.00
_cell.angle_beta   90.00
_cell.angle_gamma   90.00
#
_symmetry.space_group_name_H-M   'P 1'
#
loop_
_entity.id
_entity.type
_entity.pdbx_description
1 polymer ?
#
loop_
_entity_poly.entity_id
_entity_poly.type
_entity_poly.pdbx_seq_one_letter_code
_entity_poly.pdbx_strand_id
1 'polypeptide(L)'
;MNTSEIKRENLINLYNEKGERHGLWEVYWSNGQLRYKGNYVDGKLHGYWESYFDNGQLLCKGNYVNDKRHGYWEDYWSNGKLFYKGNYVDGNEHGYWESYSSDGQLWYKAYYDMGKQVDYNPDEPKVIELSLNEIASKLGIDVDKLRIKE
;
A
#
# COMPACT_ATOMS: atom_id res chain seq x y z
N MET A 1 -6.29 -15.34 43.07
CA MET A 1 -5.42 -14.50 42.21
C MET A 1 -6.35 -13.59 41.44
N ASN A 2 -6.35 -12.29 41.77
CA ASN A 2 -7.19 -11.30 41.10
C ASN A 2 -6.62 -11.06 39.68
N THR A 3 -7.29 -11.60 38.68
CA THR A 3 -7.10 -11.15 37.30
C THR A 3 -7.77 -9.78 37.22
N SER A 4 -6.98 -8.71 37.49
CA SER A 4 -7.42 -7.36 37.18
C SER A 4 -7.72 -7.30 35.71
N GLU A 5 -8.98 -7.03 35.30
CA GLU A 5 -9.36 -6.71 33.93
C GLU A 5 -8.46 -5.56 33.48
N ILE A 6 -7.55 -5.86 32.54
CA ILE A 6 -6.73 -4.85 31.88
C ILE A 6 -7.69 -4.09 30.99
N LYS A 7 -8.06 -2.86 31.37
CA LYS A 7 -8.90 -2.00 30.55
C LYS A 7 -8.20 -1.68 29.24
N ARG A 8 -8.94 -1.65 28.12
CA ARG A 8 -8.42 -1.37 26.77
C ARG A 8 -7.62 -0.06 26.70
N GLU A 9 -8.02 0.95 27.46
CA GLU A 9 -7.33 2.25 27.61
C GLU A 9 -5.90 2.14 28.17
N ASN A 10 -5.58 1.02 28.85
CA ASN A 10 -4.23 0.77 29.36
C ASN A 10 -3.32 0.04 28.38
N LEU A 11 -3.81 -0.25 27.14
CA LEU A 11 -3.08 -0.98 26.11
C LEU A 11 -2.74 -0.10 24.89
N ILE A 12 -3.04 1.19 24.96
CA ILE A 12 -2.74 2.16 23.90
C ILE A 12 -1.65 3.14 24.33
N ASN A 13 -0.95 3.72 23.36
CA ASN A 13 0.08 4.74 23.56
C ASN A 13 1.22 4.29 24.49
N LEU A 14 1.62 3.03 24.37
CA LEU A 14 2.68 2.42 25.17
C LEU A 14 4.07 2.69 24.58
N TYR A 15 5.04 2.64 25.48
CA TYR A 15 6.47 2.66 25.12
C TYR A 15 7.11 1.33 25.53
N ASN A 16 8.08 0.87 24.76
CA ASN A 16 8.92 -0.28 25.12
C ASN A 16 9.95 0.12 26.18
N GLU A 17 10.76 -0.83 26.64
CA GLU A 17 11.81 -0.63 27.66
C GLU A 17 12.88 0.40 27.24
N LYS A 18 13.01 0.68 25.93
CA LYS A 18 13.93 1.69 25.40
C LYS A 18 13.32 3.08 25.28
N GLY A 19 12.04 3.25 25.68
CA GLY A 19 11.31 4.50 25.53
C GLY A 19 10.83 4.78 24.09
N GLU A 20 10.74 3.77 23.23
CA GLU A 20 10.25 3.88 21.87
C GLU A 20 8.77 3.50 21.80
N ARG A 21 7.99 4.14 20.92
CA ARG A 21 6.57 3.80 20.71
C ARG A 21 6.42 2.33 20.36
N HIS A 22 5.46 1.65 21.01
CA HIS A 22 5.20 0.24 20.78
C HIS A 22 3.71 -0.08 20.94
N GLY A 23 3.17 -0.99 20.11
CA GLY A 23 1.76 -1.37 20.13
C GLY A 23 0.86 -0.32 19.46
N LEU A 24 -0.42 -0.35 19.81
CA LEU A 24 -1.43 0.55 19.25
C LEU A 24 -1.27 1.97 19.80
N TRP A 25 -1.26 2.95 18.90
CA TRP A 25 -1.24 4.37 19.21
C TRP A 25 -2.46 5.07 18.63
N GLU A 26 -3.06 5.93 19.44
CA GLU A 26 -4.16 6.83 19.07
C GLU A 26 -3.79 8.25 19.45
N VAL A 27 -3.94 9.17 18.51
CA VAL A 27 -3.71 10.60 18.73
C VAL A 27 -4.92 11.38 18.25
N TYR A 28 -5.28 12.42 19.00
CA TYR A 28 -6.50 13.18 18.78
C TYR A 28 -6.17 14.63 18.43
N TRP A 29 -7.04 15.24 17.64
CA TRP A 29 -7.06 16.67 17.39
C TRP A 29 -7.48 17.43 18.66
N SER A 30 -7.21 18.74 18.70
CA SER A 30 -7.62 19.60 19.83
C SER A 30 -9.15 19.68 20.05
N ASN A 31 -9.93 19.36 19.01
CA ASN A 31 -11.39 19.26 19.08
C ASN A 31 -11.90 17.90 19.61
N GLY A 32 -11.00 16.99 20.00
CA GLY A 32 -11.33 15.66 20.55
C GLY A 32 -11.57 14.57 19.49
N GLN A 33 -11.54 14.89 18.20
CA GLN A 33 -11.68 13.88 17.15
C GLN A 33 -10.37 13.14 16.94
N LEU A 34 -10.47 11.86 16.55
CA LEU A 34 -9.30 11.04 16.23
C LEU A 34 -8.52 11.66 15.07
N ARG A 35 -7.21 11.87 15.27
CA ARG A 35 -6.30 12.36 14.24
C ARG A 35 -5.64 11.22 13.48
N TYR A 36 -5.17 10.21 14.20
CA TYR A 36 -4.67 8.98 13.62
C TYR A 36 -4.65 7.84 14.64
N LYS A 37 -4.70 6.62 14.12
CA LYS A 37 -4.40 5.40 14.87
C LYS A 37 -3.53 4.47 14.04
N GLY A 38 -2.65 3.74 14.70
CA GLY A 38 -1.77 2.79 14.04
C GLY A 38 -0.86 2.08 15.01
N ASN A 39 -0.16 1.08 14.51
CA ASN A 39 0.74 0.27 15.31
C ASN A 39 2.19 0.71 15.12
N TYR A 40 2.93 0.65 16.22
CA TYR A 40 4.37 0.86 16.26
C TYR A 40 5.06 -0.40 16.77
N VAL A 41 6.21 -0.72 16.18
CA VAL A 41 7.15 -1.73 16.66
C VAL A 41 8.51 -1.07 16.77
N ASP A 42 9.04 -0.99 17.99
CA ASP A 42 10.33 -0.40 18.30
C ASP A 42 10.54 0.99 17.64
N GLY A 43 9.57 1.87 17.89
CA GLY A 43 9.58 3.25 17.41
C GLY A 43 9.15 3.47 15.96
N LYS A 44 8.97 2.40 15.17
CA LYS A 44 8.63 2.47 13.74
C LYS A 44 7.17 2.11 13.48
N LEU A 45 6.55 2.80 12.54
CA LEU A 45 5.23 2.42 12.05
C LEU A 45 5.27 1.02 11.43
N HIS A 46 4.37 0.15 11.89
CA HIS A 46 4.29 -1.23 11.41
C HIS A 46 2.86 -1.76 11.54
N GLY A 47 2.29 -2.26 10.44
CA GLY A 47 0.91 -2.74 10.39
C GLY A 47 -0.07 -1.65 9.94
N TYR A 48 -1.34 -1.87 10.27
CA TYR A 48 -2.44 -1.04 9.76
C TYR A 48 -2.43 0.37 10.36
N TRP A 49 -2.70 1.36 9.51
CA TRP A 49 -2.74 2.79 9.81
C TRP A 49 -3.99 3.43 9.25
N GLU A 50 -4.57 4.33 10.02
CA GLU A 50 -5.61 5.27 9.59
C GLU A 50 -5.30 6.67 10.12
N SER A 51 -5.55 7.68 9.31
CA SER A 51 -5.54 9.07 9.75
C SER A 51 -6.79 9.81 9.27
N TYR A 52 -7.14 10.90 9.95
CA TYR A 52 -8.38 11.62 9.78
C TYR A 52 -8.15 13.12 9.73
N PHE A 53 -8.97 13.81 8.97
CA PHE A 53 -9.09 15.26 9.02
C PHE A 53 -9.67 15.71 10.37
N ASP A 54 -9.54 16.99 10.68
CA ASP A 54 -10.10 17.60 11.89
C ASP A 54 -11.64 17.67 11.89
N ASN A 55 -12.28 17.47 10.74
CA ASN A 55 -13.74 17.28 10.60
C ASN A 55 -14.20 15.81 10.82
N GLY A 56 -13.29 14.90 11.16
CA GLY A 56 -13.55 13.50 11.43
C GLY A 56 -13.63 12.60 10.20
N GLN A 57 -13.53 13.16 8.99
CA GLN A 57 -13.48 12.36 7.75
C GLN A 57 -12.13 11.64 7.64
N LEU A 58 -12.15 10.42 7.09
CA LEU A 58 -10.94 9.65 6.82
C LEU A 58 -10.04 10.42 5.85
N LEU A 59 -8.76 10.58 6.18
CA LEU A 59 -7.74 11.18 5.32
C LEU A 59 -7.01 10.11 4.52
N CYS A 60 -6.52 9.08 5.18
CA CYS A 60 -5.88 7.96 4.49
C CYS A 60 -5.91 6.68 5.34
N LYS A 61 -5.76 5.53 4.68
CA LYS A 61 -5.60 4.23 5.32
C LYS A 61 -4.71 3.31 4.50
N GLY A 62 -4.03 2.38 5.17
CA GLY A 62 -3.16 1.39 4.56
C GLY A 62 -2.26 0.71 5.58
N ASN A 63 -1.22 0.07 5.13
CA ASN A 63 -0.26 -0.59 6.00
C ASN A 63 1.12 0.05 5.87
N TYR A 64 1.84 0.06 6.98
CA TYR A 64 3.26 0.39 7.06
C TYR A 64 4.09 -0.87 7.36
N VAL A 65 5.28 -0.92 6.81
CA VAL A 65 6.35 -1.84 7.19
C VAL A 65 7.60 -1.02 7.42
N ASN A 66 8.04 -0.94 8.69
CA ASN A 66 9.23 -0.17 9.09
C ASN A 66 9.24 1.28 8.55
N ASP A 67 8.17 2.05 8.87
CA ASP A 67 7.94 3.44 8.45
C ASP A 67 7.68 3.66 6.94
N LYS A 68 7.64 2.61 6.15
CA LYS A 68 7.36 2.69 4.72
C LYS A 68 5.94 2.23 4.41
N ARG A 69 5.19 2.97 3.61
CA ARG A 69 3.91 2.51 3.06
C ARG A 69 4.13 1.19 2.31
N HIS A 70 3.25 0.20 2.55
CA HIS A 70 3.34 -1.11 1.92
C HIS A 70 1.94 -1.68 1.65
N GLY A 71 1.76 -2.34 0.49
CA GLY A 71 0.47 -2.86 0.08
C GLY A 71 -0.51 -1.77 -0.34
N TYR A 72 -1.79 -2.07 -0.28
CA TYR A 72 -2.84 -1.21 -0.77
C TYR A 72 -3.09 -0.02 0.14
N TRP A 73 -3.22 1.20 -0.47
CA TRP A 73 -3.48 2.47 0.18
C TRP A 73 -4.62 3.20 -0.48
N GLU A 74 -5.37 3.92 0.34
CA GLU A 74 -6.40 4.86 -0.08
C GLU A 74 -6.21 6.18 0.65
N ASP A 75 -6.24 7.27 -0.11
CA ASP A 75 -6.24 8.65 0.38
C ASP A 75 -7.56 9.31 -0.03
N TYR A 76 -8.10 10.20 0.80
CA TYR A 76 -9.44 10.78 0.63
C TYR A 76 -9.40 12.31 0.69
N TRP A 77 -10.32 12.92 -0.01
CA TRP A 77 -10.63 14.34 0.13
C TRP A 77 -11.31 14.61 1.48
N SER A 78 -11.23 15.87 1.96
CA SER A 78 -11.88 16.29 3.21
C SER A 78 -13.41 16.20 3.19
N ASN A 79 -14.02 16.00 2.03
CA ASN A 79 -15.44 15.71 1.86
C ASN A 79 -15.78 14.20 1.93
N GLY A 80 -14.80 13.35 2.25
CA GLY A 80 -14.94 11.90 2.39
C GLY A 80 -14.90 11.11 1.08
N LYS A 81 -14.78 11.77 -0.08
CA LYS A 81 -14.64 11.06 -1.36
C LYS A 81 -13.20 10.61 -1.58
N LEU A 82 -13.05 9.47 -2.27
CA LEU A 82 -11.74 8.95 -2.63
C LEU A 82 -10.98 9.96 -3.47
N PHE A 83 -9.71 10.20 -3.13
CA PHE A 83 -8.78 11.03 -3.87
C PHE A 83 -7.83 10.18 -4.71
N TYR A 84 -7.24 9.15 -4.10
CA TYR A 84 -6.11 8.43 -4.68
C TYR A 84 -6.05 7.01 -4.11
N LYS A 85 -5.75 6.02 -4.93
CA LYS A 85 -5.58 4.64 -4.47
C LYS A 85 -4.60 3.86 -5.33
N GLY A 86 -3.92 2.91 -4.71
CA GLY A 86 -2.98 2.00 -5.37
C GLY A 86 -2.12 1.25 -4.37
N ASN A 87 -1.11 0.57 -4.87
CA ASN A 87 -0.20 -0.20 -4.04
C ASN A 87 1.15 0.49 -3.88
N TYR A 88 1.74 0.34 -2.70
CA TYR A 88 3.12 0.69 -2.38
C TYR A 88 3.95 -0.55 -2.16
N VAL A 89 5.17 -0.54 -2.64
CA VAL A 89 6.24 -1.50 -2.31
C VAL A 89 7.40 -0.70 -1.74
N ASP A 90 7.75 -0.97 -0.47
CA ASP A 90 8.84 -0.30 0.25
C ASP A 90 8.79 1.24 0.21
N GLY A 91 7.57 1.81 0.24
CA GLY A 91 7.32 3.25 0.24
C GLY A 91 7.24 3.88 -1.15
N ASN A 92 7.41 3.10 -2.22
CA ASN A 92 7.29 3.54 -3.60
C ASN A 92 5.97 3.06 -4.21
N GLU A 93 5.35 3.89 -5.03
CA GLU A 93 4.18 3.52 -5.82
C GLU A 93 4.53 2.36 -6.76
N HIS A 94 3.64 1.35 -6.82
CA HIS A 94 3.86 0.18 -7.68
C HIS A 94 2.54 -0.36 -8.18
N GLY A 95 2.50 -0.86 -9.44
CA GLY A 95 1.29 -1.36 -10.07
C GLY A 95 0.34 -0.25 -10.51
N TYR A 96 -0.94 -0.57 -10.53
CA TYR A 96 -1.98 0.31 -11.05
C TYR A 96 -2.46 1.32 -10.00
N TRP A 97 -2.58 2.59 -10.41
CA TRP A 97 -3.02 3.70 -9.59
C TRP A 97 -4.17 4.47 -10.23
N GLU A 98 -5.07 4.94 -9.40
CA GLU A 98 -6.19 5.78 -9.79
C GLU A 98 -6.28 7.03 -8.92
N SER A 99 -6.58 8.16 -9.55
CA SER A 99 -6.85 9.43 -8.90
C SER A 99 -8.22 9.96 -9.27
N TYR A 100 -8.91 10.57 -8.32
CA TYR A 100 -10.27 11.05 -8.46
C TYR A 100 -10.36 12.52 -8.06
N SER A 101 -11.17 13.27 -8.76
CA SER A 101 -11.52 14.64 -8.41
C SER A 101 -12.42 14.70 -7.16
N SER A 102 -12.53 15.88 -6.56
CA SER A 102 -13.31 16.07 -5.33
C SER A 102 -14.83 15.84 -5.50
N ASP A 103 -15.34 15.80 -6.74
CA ASP A 103 -16.69 15.37 -7.07
C ASP A 103 -16.84 13.84 -7.23
N GLY A 104 -15.70 13.09 -7.19
CA GLY A 104 -15.64 11.63 -7.23
C GLY A 104 -15.50 11.04 -8.64
N GLN A 105 -15.25 11.87 -9.67
CA GLN A 105 -15.00 11.36 -11.01
C GLN A 105 -13.55 10.93 -11.16
N LEU A 106 -13.34 9.79 -11.88
CA LEU A 106 -11.99 9.35 -12.21
C LEU A 106 -11.31 10.41 -13.07
N TRP A 107 -10.21 10.95 -12.58
CA TRP A 107 -9.45 12.01 -13.25
C TRP A 107 -8.24 11.46 -13.98
N TYR A 108 -7.52 10.53 -13.35
CA TYR A 108 -6.26 10.02 -13.85
C TYR A 108 -6.03 8.58 -13.43
N LYS A 109 -5.38 7.80 -14.28
CA LYS A 109 -4.90 6.45 -14.00
C LYS A 109 -3.53 6.24 -14.62
N ALA A 110 -2.68 5.48 -13.96
CA ALA A 110 -1.34 5.15 -14.43
C ALA A 110 -0.83 3.85 -13.84
N TYR A 111 0.21 3.32 -14.45
CA TYR A 111 1.05 2.27 -13.85
C TYR A 111 2.35 2.88 -13.35
N TYR A 112 2.80 2.37 -12.21
CA TYR A 112 4.07 2.75 -11.59
C TYR A 112 4.93 1.51 -11.36
N ASP A 113 6.23 1.65 -11.58
CA ASP A 113 7.24 0.69 -11.22
C ASP A 113 8.23 1.35 -10.26
N MET A 114 8.15 0.97 -8.98
CA MET A 114 9.00 1.49 -7.89
C MET A 114 9.10 3.02 -7.86
N GLY A 115 7.94 3.70 -7.94
CA GLY A 115 7.80 5.16 -7.86
C GLY A 115 7.97 5.90 -9.19
N LYS A 116 8.28 5.18 -10.27
CA LYS A 116 8.38 5.76 -11.61
C LYS A 116 7.16 5.37 -12.45
N GLN A 117 6.48 6.35 -13.02
CA GLN A 117 5.40 6.10 -13.96
C GLN A 117 5.91 5.38 -15.20
N VAL A 118 5.17 4.35 -15.62
CA VAL A 118 5.45 3.54 -16.81
C VAL A 118 4.19 3.39 -17.67
N ASP A 119 4.36 3.05 -18.93
CA ASP A 119 3.27 2.87 -19.92
C ASP A 119 2.82 1.41 -20.06
N TYR A 120 3.31 0.54 -19.17
CA TYR A 120 2.97 -0.88 -19.10
C TYR A 120 2.61 -1.29 -17.67
N ASN A 121 1.87 -2.39 -17.50
CA ASN A 121 1.64 -2.98 -16.19
C ASN A 121 2.89 -3.74 -15.73
N PRO A 122 3.58 -3.32 -14.64
CA PRO A 122 4.80 -3.98 -14.18
C PRO A 122 4.57 -5.41 -13.65
N ASP A 123 3.33 -5.74 -13.25
CA ASP A 123 2.95 -7.06 -12.71
C ASP A 123 2.47 -8.02 -13.81
N GLU A 124 2.30 -7.56 -15.05
CA GLU A 124 1.94 -8.44 -16.14
C GLU A 124 3.14 -9.28 -16.60
N PRO A 125 2.95 -10.59 -16.81
CA PRO A 125 3.99 -11.41 -17.38
C PRO A 125 4.34 -10.86 -18.77
N LYS A 126 5.61 -10.55 -19.00
CA LYS A 126 6.08 -10.12 -20.31
C LYS A 126 5.89 -11.27 -21.30
N VAL A 127 4.92 -11.13 -22.18
CA VAL A 127 4.77 -12.04 -23.30
C VAL A 127 5.90 -11.73 -24.30
N ILE A 128 6.81 -12.67 -24.44
CA ILE A 128 7.85 -12.59 -25.45
C ILE A 128 7.32 -13.35 -26.67
N GLU A 129 6.89 -12.61 -27.67
CA GLU A 129 6.58 -13.20 -28.98
C GLU A 129 7.90 -13.54 -29.67
N LEU A 130 8.18 -14.82 -29.79
CA LEU A 130 9.33 -15.31 -30.57
C LEU A 130 8.84 -15.96 -31.87
N SER A 131 9.47 -15.62 -32.96
CA SER A 131 9.29 -16.37 -34.20
C SER A 131 9.82 -17.81 -34.06
N LEU A 132 9.33 -18.72 -34.87
CA LEU A 132 9.82 -20.11 -34.91
C LEU A 132 11.34 -20.18 -35.10
N ASN A 133 11.90 -19.27 -35.91
CA ASN A 133 13.34 -19.18 -36.13
C ASN A 133 14.11 -18.78 -34.88
N GLU A 134 13.58 -17.82 -34.09
CA GLU A 134 14.20 -17.41 -32.81
C GLU A 134 14.13 -18.52 -31.77
N ILE A 135 12.99 -19.24 -31.70
CA ILE A 135 12.84 -20.40 -30.84
C ILE A 135 13.84 -21.50 -31.21
N ALA A 136 13.90 -21.85 -32.49
CA ALA A 136 14.82 -22.84 -32.99
C ALA A 136 16.28 -22.47 -32.69
N SER A 137 16.65 -21.20 -32.90
CA SER A 137 18.01 -20.69 -32.60
C SER A 137 18.34 -20.81 -31.12
N LYS A 138 17.40 -20.43 -30.22
CA LYS A 138 17.60 -20.53 -28.77
C LYS A 138 17.72 -21.97 -28.27
N LEU A 139 17.03 -22.90 -28.92
CA LEU A 139 17.06 -24.32 -28.57
C LEU A 139 18.18 -25.11 -29.26
N GLY A 140 18.90 -24.48 -30.20
CA GLY A 140 19.95 -25.15 -30.99
C GLY A 140 19.44 -26.24 -31.92
N ILE A 141 18.19 -26.11 -32.44
CA ILE A 141 17.55 -27.11 -33.30
C ILE A 141 17.16 -26.46 -34.64
N ASP A 142 17.02 -27.30 -35.64
CA ASP A 142 16.57 -26.89 -36.98
C ASP A 142 15.08 -26.48 -36.92
N VAL A 143 14.73 -25.33 -37.50
CA VAL A 143 13.37 -24.80 -37.55
C VAL A 143 12.38 -25.78 -38.17
N ASP A 144 12.83 -26.55 -39.19
CA ASP A 144 12.01 -27.54 -39.89
C ASP A 144 11.61 -28.74 -39.03
N LYS A 145 12.27 -28.90 -37.88
CA LYS A 145 11.96 -29.93 -36.87
C LYS A 145 11.01 -29.47 -35.79
N LEU A 146 10.68 -28.16 -35.72
CA LEU A 146 9.70 -27.65 -34.80
C LEU A 146 8.28 -28.03 -35.23
N ARG A 147 7.51 -28.60 -34.34
CA ARG A 147 6.10 -28.94 -34.50
C ARG A 147 5.32 -28.28 -33.39
N ILE A 148 4.37 -27.40 -33.70
CA ILE A 148 3.37 -26.92 -32.79
C ILE A 148 2.29 -28.00 -32.71
N LYS A 149 2.04 -28.58 -31.53
CA LYS A 149 0.86 -29.44 -31.34
C LYS A 149 -0.32 -28.49 -31.06
N GLU A 150 -1.33 -28.58 -31.92
CA GLU A 150 -2.65 -27.98 -31.68
C GLU A 150 -3.37 -28.67 -30.52
#